data_b596dc20f50e0c3c917e257aee55c0ee
#
_entry.id   b596dc20f50e0c3c917e257aee55c0ee
#
_cell.length_a   1.000
_cell.length_b   1.000
_cell.length_c   1.000
_cell.angle_alpha   90.00
_cell.angle_beta   90.00
_cell.angle_gamma   90.00
#
_symmetry.space_group_name_H-M   'P 1'
#
loop_
_entity.id
_entity.type
_entity.pdbx_description
1 polymer ?
#
loop_
_entity_poly.entity_id
_entity_poly.type
_entity_poly.pdbx_seq_one_letter_code
_entity_poly.pdbx_strand_id
1 'polypeptide(L)'
;GIFENKQKKKGKTPLVDISLLKNHNLKTGMGIRLITNLSLAGALFAVSVFLQSVLHLSAFKTGLTLLPSTVGLLITSLLAPKLAMKFNHKIIMIIGFILAIGSTFLLKYQFGLNTHFIDIAPGLTVFGLGLGFVISLGVDISLNTTPEEKQSTASGLITTSQTLGSSMGTAIIGCILIIGAFSGLHDAVDTYAPDYLDDNNITHHSGKYLEKLGHVNTTELKHENSLTEKIVNTILKDAMKLVMDVTAILLTVGLC
;
A
#
# COMPACT_ATOMS: atom_id res chain seq x y z
N GLY A 1 -28.48 7.71 -8.40
CA GLY A 1 -29.76 7.48 -7.84
C GLY A 1 -30.95 8.21 -8.45
N ILE A 2 -31.52 9.13 -7.68
CA ILE A 2 -32.80 9.80 -8.03
C ILE A 2 -32.68 10.67 -9.29
N PHE A 3 -31.56 11.33 -9.49
CA PHE A 3 -31.33 12.20 -10.65
C PHE A 3 -31.20 11.40 -11.97
N GLU A 4 -30.53 10.26 -11.92
CA GLU A 4 -30.35 9.38 -13.09
C GLU A 4 -31.63 8.65 -13.52
N ASN A 5 -32.46 8.25 -12.54
CA ASN A 5 -33.76 7.66 -12.80
C ASN A 5 -34.70 8.68 -13.51
N LYS A 6 -34.51 9.98 -13.22
CA LYS A 6 -35.25 11.08 -13.85
C LYS A 6 -34.72 11.37 -15.26
N GLN A 7 -33.44 11.15 -15.52
CA GLN A 7 -32.84 11.29 -16.86
C GLN A 7 -33.21 10.11 -17.78
N LYS A 8 -33.22 8.89 -17.25
CA LYS A 8 -33.70 7.70 -18.01
C LYS A 8 -35.12 7.83 -18.51
N LYS A 9 -36.02 8.48 -17.73
CA LYS A 9 -37.39 8.81 -18.12
C LYS A 9 -37.48 9.90 -19.22
N LYS A 10 -36.41 10.67 -19.42
CA LYS A 10 -36.32 11.74 -20.43
C LYS A 10 -35.57 11.32 -21.71
N GLY A 11 -35.29 10.01 -21.91
CA GLY A 11 -34.63 9.49 -23.12
C GLY A 11 -33.15 9.92 -23.27
N LYS A 12 -32.53 10.49 -22.22
CA LYS A 12 -31.09 10.82 -22.21
C LYS A 12 -30.29 9.67 -21.62
N THR A 13 -29.22 9.30 -22.28
CA THR A 13 -28.25 8.30 -21.78
C THR A 13 -27.68 8.78 -20.47
N PRO A 14 -27.88 8.08 -19.33
CA PRO A 14 -27.31 8.47 -18.07
C PRO A 14 -25.78 8.32 -18.15
N LEU A 15 -25.04 9.24 -17.52
CA LEU A 15 -23.57 9.24 -17.46
C LEU A 15 -23.03 7.96 -16.82
N VAL A 16 -23.79 7.37 -15.89
CA VAL A 16 -23.45 6.09 -15.25
C VAL A 16 -24.69 5.20 -15.25
N ASP A 17 -24.63 4.08 -15.94
CA ASP A 17 -25.71 3.08 -15.90
C ASP A 17 -25.61 2.24 -14.63
N ILE A 18 -26.42 2.58 -13.62
CA ILE A 18 -26.48 1.86 -12.32
C ILE A 18 -26.81 0.37 -12.52
N SER A 19 -27.40 -0.01 -13.66
CA SER A 19 -27.66 -1.42 -13.96
C SER A 19 -26.38 -2.25 -14.06
N LEU A 20 -25.24 -1.63 -14.39
CA LEU A 20 -23.93 -2.27 -14.42
C LEU A 20 -23.47 -2.73 -13.02
N LEU A 21 -23.86 -2.01 -11.97
CA LEU A 21 -23.57 -2.43 -10.59
C LEU A 21 -24.35 -3.68 -10.15
N LYS A 22 -25.31 -4.17 -10.95
CA LYS A 22 -25.97 -5.46 -10.72
C LYS A 22 -25.12 -6.63 -11.23
N ASN A 23 -24.19 -6.38 -12.15
CA ASN A 23 -23.27 -7.40 -12.64
C ASN A 23 -22.30 -7.80 -11.53
N HIS A 24 -22.39 -9.07 -11.09
CA HIS A 24 -21.57 -9.62 -10.01
C HIS A 24 -20.08 -9.55 -10.36
N ASN A 25 -19.70 -9.92 -11.57
CA ASN A 25 -18.30 -9.93 -12.01
C ASN A 25 -17.69 -8.53 -12.03
N LEU A 26 -18.43 -7.51 -12.44
CA LEU A 26 -17.98 -6.13 -12.40
C LEU A 26 -17.79 -5.65 -10.96
N LYS A 27 -18.72 -5.96 -10.05
CA LYS A 27 -18.56 -5.62 -8.63
C LYS A 27 -17.33 -6.28 -8.01
N THR A 28 -17.13 -7.55 -8.27
CA THR A 28 -15.96 -8.30 -7.78
C THR A 28 -14.68 -7.68 -8.33
N GLY A 29 -14.62 -7.38 -9.62
CA GLY A 29 -13.47 -6.71 -10.24
C GLY A 29 -13.20 -5.32 -9.67
N MET A 30 -14.23 -4.53 -9.41
CA MET A 30 -14.11 -3.23 -8.73
C MET A 30 -13.57 -3.39 -7.30
N GLY A 31 -14.05 -4.38 -6.55
CA GLY A 31 -13.59 -4.69 -5.20
C GLY A 31 -12.13 -5.11 -5.17
N ILE A 32 -11.74 -6.05 -6.04
CA ILE A 32 -10.36 -6.48 -6.22
C ILE A 32 -9.47 -5.28 -6.58
N ARG A 33 -9.92 -4.44 -7.50
CA ARG A 33 -9.18 -3.25 -7.93
C ARG A 33 -8.98 -2.25 -6.80
N LEU A 34 -10.02 -2.03 -5.99
CA LEU A 34 -9.96 -1.16 -4.83
C LEU A 34 -8.93 -1.68 -3.80
N ILE A 35 -9.06 -2.95 -3.38
CA ILE A 35 -8.18 -3.55 -2.37
C ILE A 35 -6.73 -3.61 -2.86
N THR A 36 -6.51 -4.01 -4.12
CA THR A 36 -5.17 -4.11 -4.69
C THR A 36 -4.48 -2.75 -4.77
N ASN A 37 -5.20 -1.71 -5.20
CA ASN A 37 -4.64 -0.36 -5.26
C ASN A 37 -4.48 0.27 -3.88
N LEU A 38 -5.36 -0.02 -2.93
CA LEU A 38 -5.21 0.36 -1.54
C LEU A 38 -3.91 -0.21 -0.96
N SER A 39 -3.66 -1.51 -1.17
CA SER A 39 -2.45 -2.19 -0.72
C SER A 39 -1.20 -1.66 -1.43
N LEU A 40 -1.26 -1.47 -2.76
CA LEU A 40 -0.14 -0.98 -3.55
C LEU A 40 0.26 0.44 -3.15
N ALA A 41 -0.69 1.37 -3.16
CA ALA A 41 -0.43 2.78 -2.86
C ALA A 41 0.02 2.95 -1.41
N GLY A 42 -0.62 2.25 -0.48
CA GLY A 42 -0.25 2.28 0.94
C GLY A 42 1.15 1.74 1.19
N ALA A 43 1.49 0.56 0.63
CA ALA A 43 2.80 -0.03 0.79
C ALA A 43 3.92 0.83 0.18
N LEU A 44 3.73 1.34 -1.04
CA LEU A 44 4.72 2.21 -1.68
C LEU A 44 4.89 3.54 -0.94
N PHE A 45 3.81 4.09 -0.39
CA PHE A 45 3.86 5.28 0.46
C PHE A 45 4.69 5.02 1.72
N ALA A 46 4.41 3.92 2.44
CA ALA A 46 5.14 3.56 3.65
C ALA A 46 6.64 3.32 3.38
N VAL A 47 6.96 2.58 2.31
CA VAL A 47 8.36 2.34 1.90
C VAL A 47 9.03 3.67 1.55
N SER A 48 8.35 4.58 0.84
CA SER A 48 8.89 5.89 0.50
C SER A 48 9.21 6.73 1.74
N VAL A 49 8.30 6.74 2.71
CA VAL A 49 8.50 7.44 3.99
C VAL A 49 9.68 6.84 4.75
N PHE A 50 9.77 5.50 4.83
CA PHE A 50 10.89 4.82 5.48
C PHE A 50 12.24 5.17 4.83
N LEU A 51 12.34 5.07 3.50
CA LEU A 51 13.58 5.36 2.78
C LEU A 51 14.05 6.81 2.95
N GLN A 52 13.13 7.74 3.02
CA GLN A 52 13.46 9.17 3.18
C GLN A 52 13.72 9.55 4.63
N SER A 53 12.92 9.05 5.58
CA SER A 53 13.00 9.43 6.99
C SER A 53 14.07 8.65 7.76
N VAL A 54 14.31 7.36 7.43
CA VAL A 54 15.26 6.48 8.14
C VAL A 54 16.61 6.44 7.45
N LEU A 55 16.59 6.13 6.14
CA LEU A 55 17.83 5.99 5.36
C LEU A 55 18.29 7.33 4.76
N HIS A 56 17.55 8.42 4.99
CA HIS A 56 17.84 9.77 4.51
C HIS A 56 18.17 9.82 3.01
N LEU A 57 17.50 8.95 2.23
CA LEU A 57 17.68 8.92 0.80
C LEU A 57 16.99 10.14 0.16
N SER A 58 17.66 10.72 -0.83
CA SER A 58 17.01 11.75 -1.66
C SER A 58 15.80 11.16 -2.40
N ALA A 59 14.86 12.02 -2.80
CA ALA A 59 13.67 11.60 -3.56
C ALA A 59 14.03 10.82 -4.83
N PHE A 60 15.13 11.18 -5.50
CA PHE A 60 15.63 10.47 -6.67
C PHE A 60 16.08 9.03 -6.33
N LYS A 61 16.88 8.85 -5.28
CA LYS A 61 17.30 7.51 -4.82
C LYS A 61 16.14 6.68 -4.35
N THR A 62 15.16 7.28 -3.67
CA THR A 62 13.92 6.60 -3.28
C THR A 62 13.17 6.08 -4.50
N GLY A 63 12.98 6.91 -5.52
CA GLY A 63 12.37 6.49 -6.78
C GLY A 63 13.12 5.32 -7.44
N LEU A 64 14.46 5.37 -7.45
CA LEU A 64 15.29 4.28 -7.98
C LEU A 64 15.11 2.97 -7.20
N THR A 65 14.98 3.05 -5.89
CA THR A 65 14.75 1.89 -5.01
C THR A 65 13.37 1.26 -5.25
N LEU A 66 12.38 2.04 -5.68
CA LEU A 66 11.05 1.55 -6.01
C LEU A 66 10.92 1.00 -7.44
N LEU A 67 11.90 1.24 -8.33
CA LEU A 67 11.88 0.74 -9.71
C LEU A 67 11.67 -0.77 -9.82
N PRO A 68 12.30 -1.64 -8.99
CA PRO A 68 12.11 -3.08 -9.07
C PRO A 68 10.64 -3.50 -8.95
N SER A 69 9.85 -2.82 -8.11
CA SER A 69 8.42 -3.12 -7.98
C SER A 69 7.65 -2.74 -9.25
N THR A 70 7.98 -1.61 -9.86
CA THR A 70 7.34 -1.15 -11.11
C THR A 70 7.71 -2.05 -12.29
N VAL A 71 8.97 -2.47 -12.37
CA VAL A 71 9.43 -3.43 -13.39
C VAL A 71 8.73 -4.79 -13.23
N GLY A 72 8.63 -5.28 -11.98
CA GLY A 72 7.88 -6.51 -11.68
C GLY A 72 6.42 -6.43 -12.12
N LEU A 73 5.75 -5.33 -11.81
CA LEU A 73 4.38 -5.06 -12.20
C LEU A 73 4.23 -5.00 -13.73
N LEU A 74 5.15 -4.34 -14.43
CA LEU A 74 5.14 -4.24 -15.89
C LEU A 74 5.31 -5.62 -16.54
N ILE A 75 6.27 -6.42 -16.10
CA ILE A 75 6.52 -7.76 -16.63
C ILE A 75 5.27 -8.63 -16.49
N THR A 76 4.69 -8.68 -15.30
CA THR A 76 3.51 -9.53 -15.06
C THR A 76 2.26 -9.01 -15.74
N SER A 77 2.07 -7.70 -15.85
CA SER A 77 0.92 -7.15 -16.58
C SER A 77 0.95 -7.51 -18.07
N LEU A 78 2.12 -7.63 -18.66
CA LEU A 78 2.29 -8.09 -20.05
C LEU A 78 2.16 -9.62 -20.21
N LEU A 79 2.59 -10.37 -19.19
CA LEU A 79 2.54 -11.84 -19.22
C LEU A 79 1.17 -12.38 -18.81
N ALA A 80 0.43 -11.67 -17.95
CA ALA A 80 -0.82 -12.14 -17.39
C ALA A 80 -1.86 -12.53 -18.46
N PRO A 81 -2.14 -11.73 -19.50
CA PRO A 81 -3.08 -12.12 -20.54
C PRO A 81 -2.66 -13.38 -21.31
N LYS A 82 -1.34 -13.54 -21.57
CA LYS A 82 -0.80 -14.71 -22.27
C LYS A 82 -0.94 -15.98 -21.43
N LEU A 83 -0.66 -15.88 -20.13
CA LEU A 83 -0.84 -17.00 -19.20
C LEU A 83 -2.32 -17.35 -19.02
N ALA A 84 -3.21 -16.35 -18.99
CA ALA A 84 -4.64 -16.53 -18.89
C ALA A 84 -5.25 -17.30 -20.08
N MET A 85 -4.61 -17.25 -21.24
CA MET A 85 -5.01 -18.07 -22.40
C MET A 85 -4.72 -19.58 -22.20
N LYS A 86 -3.74 -19.93 -21.37
CA LYS A 86 -3.33 -21.33 -21.10
C LYS A 86 -3.89 -21.87 -19.77
N PHE A 87 -4.05 -21.01 -18.79
CA PHE A 87 -4.46 -21.37 -17.45
C PHE A 87 -5.73 -20.61 -17.06
N ASN A 88 -6.47 -21.14 -16.07
CA ASN A 88 -7.65 -20.46 -15.56
C ASN A 88 -7.27 -19.12 -14.89
N HIS A 89 -7.97 -18.04 -15.27
CA HIS A 89 -7.78 -16.69 -14.74
C HIS A 89 -7.76 -16.67 -13.20
N LYS A 90 -8.65 -17.46 -12.56
CA LYS A 90 -8.72 -17.55 -11.09
C LYS A 90 -7.45 -18.07 -10.46
N ILE A 91 -6.82 -19.09 -11.05
CA ILE A 91 -5.59 -19.70 -10.53
C ILE A 91 -4.44 -18.69 -10.57
N ILE A 92 -4.31 -17.95 -11.68
CA ILE A 92 -3.24 -16.95 -11.82
C ILE A 92 -3.44 -15.80 -10.85
N MET A 93 -4.68 -15.35 -10.62
CA MET A 93 -4.99 -14.33 -9.63
C MET A 93 -4.63 -14.79 -8.21
N ILE A 94 -4.97 -16.03 -7.85
CA ILE A 94 -4.62 -16.61 -6.54
C ILE A 94 -3.09 -16.65 -6.37
N ILE A 95 -2.36 -17.09 -7.39
CA ILE A 95 -0.89 -17.06 -7.37
C ILE A 95 -0.37 -15.63 -7.19
N GLY A 96 -0.96 -14.66 -7.89
CA GLY A 96 -0.62 -13.24 -7.74
C GLY A 96 -0.81 -12.74 -6.31
N PHE A 97 -1.93 -13.06 -5.67
CA PHE A 97 -2.17 -12.71 -4.27
C PHE A 97 -1.20 -13.41 -3.32
N ILE A 98 -0.94 -14.70 -3.50
CA ILE A 98 0.02 -15.46 -2.68
C ILE A 98 1.42 -14.86 -2.79
N LEU A 99 1.87 -14.51 -4.00
CA LEU A 99 3.16 -13.82 -4.22
C LEU A 99 3.19 -12.45 -3.52
N ALA A 100 2.12 -11.67 -3.65
CA ALA A 100 2.04 -10.36 -3.00
C ALA A 100 2.03 -10.49 -1.47
N ILE A 101 1.29 -11.42 -0.89
CA ILE A 101 1.30 -11.69 0.56
C ILE A 101 2.69 -12.19 1.00
N GLY A 102 3.27 -13.14 0.29
CA GLY A 102 4.62 -13.64 0.59
C GLY A 102 5.68 -12.54 0.57
N SER A 103 5.57 -11.59 -0.36
CA SER A 103 6.49 -10.45 -0.45
C SER A 103 6.37 -9.48 0.73
N THR A 104 5.18 -9.29 1.30
CA THR A 104 5.02 -8.45 2.51
C THR A 104 5.75 -9.06 3.70
N PHE A 105 5.74 -10.40 3.83
CA PHE A 105 6.56 -11.09 4.85
C PHE A 105 8.06 -10.94 4.58
N LEU A 106 8.50 -11.08 3.33
CA LEU A 106 9.90 -10.83 2.97
C LEU A 106 10.32 -9.41 3.33
N LEU A 107 9.54 -8.40 2.94
CA LEU A 107 9.81 -7.00 3.26
C LEU A 107 9.85 -6.77 4.77
N LYS A 108 8.92 -7.36 5.54
CA LYS A 108 8.88 -7.23 7.00
C LYS A 108 10.21 -7.62 7.68
N TYR A 109 10.88 -8.66 7.18
CA TYR A 109 12.18 -9.11 7.71
C TYR A 109 13.36 -8.30 7.18
N GLN A 110 13.22 -7.66 6.02
CA GLN A 110 14.28 -6.86 5.40
C GLN A 110 14.42 -5.46 6.00
N PHE A 111 13.37 -4.92 6.63
CA PHE A 111 13.46 -3.62 7.30
C PHE A 111 14.26 -3.70 8.59
N GLY A 112 15.45 -3.09 8.61
CA GLY A 112 16.37 -3.06 9.75
C GLY A 112 17.32 -1.87 9.70
N LEU A 113 18.13 -1.72 10.74
CA LEU A 113 19.08 -0.61 10.94
C LEU A 113 20.19 -0.52 9.89
N ASN A 114 20.61 -1.68 9.37
CA ASN A 114 21.68 -1.80 8.39
C ASN A 114 21.15 -2.18 6.99
N THR A 115 19.88 -1.87 6.73
CA THR A 115 19.25 -2.24 5.46
C THR A 115 19.80 -1.36 4.33
N HIS A 116 20.51 -1.98 3.41
CA HIS A 116 20.85 -1.33 2.15
C HIS A 116 19.64 -1.32 1.22
N PHE A 117 19.55 -0.31 0.35
CA PHE A 117 18.47 -0.20 -0.63
C PHE A 117 18.37 -1.44 -1.54
N ILE A 118 19.49 -2.15 -1.76
CA ILE A 118 19.56 -3.38 -2.56
C ILE A 118 18.84 -4.54 -1.86
N ASP A 119 18.85 -4.58 -0.53
CA ASP A 119 18.24 -5.67 0.25
C ASP A 119 16.70 -5.66 0.13
N ILE A 120 16.10 -4.48 -0.04
CA ILE A 120 14.65 -4.32 -0.20
C ILE A 120 14.18 -4.65 -1.63
N ALA A 121 15.08 -4.58 -2.61
CA ALA A 121 14.75 -4.77 -4.02
C ALA A 121 14.07 -6.12 -4.34
N PRO A 122 14.52 -7.28 -3.81
CA PRO A 122 13.87 -8.56 -4.09
C PRO A 122 12.42 -8.61 -3.58
N GLY A 123 12.18 -8.12 -2.36
CA GLY A 123 10.85 -8.05 -1.79
C GLY A 123 9.90 -7.17 -2.62
N LEU A 124 10.37 -5.98 -3.03
CA LEU A 124 9.61 -5.08 -3.89
C LEU A 124 9.35 -5.67 -5.29
N THR A 125 10.32 -6.40 -5.85
CA THR A 125 10.13 -7.07 -7.15
C THR A 125 9.02 -8.12 -7.06
N VAL A 126 9.06 -9.00 -6.05
CA VAL A 126 8.04 -10.03 -5.85
C VAL A 126 6.67 -9.41 -5.56
N PHE A 127 6.63 -8.30 -4.81
CA PHE A 127 5.40 -7.53 -4.56
C PHE A 127 4.80 -7.01 -5.87
N GLY A 128 5.63 -6.38 -6.72
CA GLY A 128 5.20 -5.90 -8.03
C GLY A 128 4.73 -7.02 -8.95
N LEU A 129 5.46 -8.16 -8.98
CA LEU A 129 5.08 -9.35 -9.75
C LEU A 129 3.71 -9.87 -9.31
N GLY A 130 3.48 -10.02 -8.01
CA GLY A 130 2.19 -10.50 -7.48
C GLY A 130 1.03 -9.58 -7.84
N LEU A 131 1.16 -8.29 -7.55
CA LEU A 131 0.11 -7.31 -7.82
C LEU A 131 -0.16 -7.12 -9.31
N GLY A 132 0.86 -7.22 -10.17
CA GLY A 132 0.71 -7.10 -11.60
C GLY A 132 -0.21 -8.17 -12.20
N PHE A 133 -0.13 -9.41 -11.73
CA PHE A 133 -1.08 -10.46 -12.12
C PHE A 133 -2.51 -10.11 -11.73
N VAL A 134 -2.73 -9.70 -10.48
CA VAL A 134 -4.07 -9.39 -9.95
C VAL A 134 -4.66 -8.19 -10.67
N ILE A 135 -3.88 -7.13 -10.87
CA ILE A 135 -4.31 -5.88 -11.50
C ILE A 135 -4.72 -6.12 -12.96
N SER A 136 -3.89 -6.85 -13.72
CA SER A 136 -4.15 -7.10 -15.14
C SER A 136 -5.39 -7.97 -15.34
N LEU A 137 -5.45 -9.11 -14.65
CA LEU A 137 -6.55 -10.06 -14.83
C LEU A 137 -7.87 -9.55 -14.23
N GLY A 138 -7.82 -8.77 -13.15
CA GLY A 138 -9.01 -8.18 -12.56
C GLY A 138 -9.73 -7.21 -13.51
N VAL A 139 -8.98 -6.42 -14.30
CA VAL A 139 -9.53 -5.56 -15.34
C VAL A 139 -10.11 -6.39 -16.49
N ASP A 140 -9.34 -7.38 -16.95
CA ASP A 140 -9.71 -8.22 -18.07
C ASP A 140 -11.05 -8.96 -17.82
N ILE A 141 -11.18 -9.62 -16.67
CA ILE A 141 -12.44 -10.30 -16.29
C ILE A 141 -13.61 -9.32 -16.21
N SER A 142 -13.39 -8.12 -15.68
CA SER A 142 -14.45 -7.14 -15.50
C SER A 142 -14.96 -6.58 -16.83
N LEU A 143 -14.06 -6.34 -17.78
CA LEU A 143 -14.43 -5.78 -19.08
C LEU A 143 -15.01 -6.84 -20.01
N ASN A 144 -14.45 -8.05 -20.05
CA ASN A 144 -14.91 -9.14 -20.91
C ASN A 144 -16.34 -9.63 -20.54
N THR A 145 -16.78 -9.40 -19.32
CA THR A 145 -18.15 -9.73 -18.88
C THR A 145 -19.16 -8.59 -19.09
N THR A 146 -18.70 -7.46 -19.63
CA THR A 146 -19.52 -6.26 -19.87
C THR A 146 -19.78 -6.11 -21.36
N PRO A 147 -21.05 -5.84 -21.80
CA PRO A 147 -21.36 -5.56 -23.19
C PRO A 147 -20.51 -4.42 -23.77
N GLU A 148 -20.11 -4.54 -25.04
CA GLU A 148 -19.20 -3.57 -25.69
C GLU A 148 -19.69 -2.12 -25.57
N GLU A 149 -21.00 -1.88 -25.75
CA GLU A 149 -21.63 -0.57 -25.64
C GLU A 149 -21.44 0.08 -24.23
N LYS A 150 -21.20 -0.73 -23.21
CA LYS A 150 -21.09 -0.29 -21.81
C LYS A 150 -19.67 -0.39 -21.24
N GLN A 151 -18.71 -0.87 -22.02
CA GLN A 151 -17.32 -1.04 -21.56
C GLN A 151 -16.67 0.28 -21.15
N SER A 152 -16.97 1.38 -21.83
CA SER A 152 -16.47 2.71 -21.46
C SER A 152 -16.94 3.13 -20.06
N THR A 153 -18.23 2.90 -19.75
CA THR A 153 -18.78 3.20 -18.43
C THR A 153 -18.21 2.27 -17.35
N ALA A 154 -18.05 0.98 -17.66
CA ALA A 154 -17.43 -0.01 -16.76
C ALA A 154 -15.99 0.35 -16.46
N SER A 155 -15.21 0.76 -17.46
CA SER A 155 -13.81 1.22 -17.30
C SER A 155 -13.74 2.45 -16.38
N GLY A 156 -14.65 3.40 -16.54
CA GLY A 156 -14.75 4.56 -15.64
C GLY A 156 -15.01 4.16 -14.18
N LEU A 157 -15.90 3.19 -13.95
CA LEU A 157 -16.19 2.67 -12.60
C LEU A 157 -14.97 1.96 -11.99
N ILE A 158 -14.27 1.14 -12.77
CA ILE A 158 -13.04 0.45 -12.35
C ILE A 158 -11.96 1.47 -11.98
N THR A 159 -11.76 2.50 -12.80
CA THR A 159 -10.78 3.57 -12.54
C THR A 159 -11.15 4.37 -11.28
N THR A 160 -12.44 4.65 -11.07
CA THR A 160 -12.92 5.30 -9.85
C THR A 160 -12.59 4.45 -8.61
N SER A 161 -12.84 3.13 -8.68
CA SER A 161 -12.49 2.19 -7.59
C SER A 161 -10.98 2.16 -7.33
N GLN A 162 -10.17 2.21 -8.38
CA GLN A 162 -8.72 2.31 -8.29
C GLN A 162 -8.29 3.58 -7.54
N THR A 163 -8.81 4.73 -7.94
CA THR A 163 -8.44 6.03 -7.35
C THR A 163 -8.88 6.11 -5.90
N LEU A 164 -10.09 5.63 -5.58
CA LEU A 164 -10.57 5.52 -4.21
C LEU A 164 -9.65 4.61 -3.39
N GLY A 165 -9.30 3.43 -3.92
CA GLY A 165 -8.37 2.51 -3.26
C GLY A 165 -7.03 3.17 -2.97
N SER A 166 -6.42 3.84 -3.93
CA SER A 166 -5.13 4.53 -3.76
C SER A 166 -5.20 5.62 -2.69
N SER A 167 -6.22 6.47 -2.74
CA SER A 167 -6.41 7.57 -1.77
C SER A 167 -6.65 7.04 -0.35
N MET A 168 -7.50 6.03 -0.22
CA MET A 168 -7.73 5.36 1.08
C MET A 168 -6.48 4.65 1.57
N GLY A 169 -5.72 4.01 0.67
CA GLY A 169 -4.50 3.29 1.00
C GLY A 169 -3.44 4.20 1.62
N THR A 170 -3.15 5.32 0.98
CA THR A 170 -2.19 6.30 1.51
C THR A 170 -2.66 6.89 2.85
N ALA A 171 -3.95 7.19 2.99
CA ALA A 171 -4.50 7.75 4.22
C ALA A 171 -4.46 6.73 5.39
N ILE A 172 -4.94 5.50 5.16
CA ILE A 172 -4.97 4.46 6.20
C ILE A 172 -3.56 4.08 6.62
N ILE A 173 -2.67 3.82 5.66
CA ILE A 173 -1.28 3.46 5.97
C ILE A 173 -0.53 4.62 6.60
N GLY A 174 -0.81 5.88 6.21
CA GLY A 174 -0.28 7.05 6.88
C GLY A 174 -0.69 7.13 8.36
N CYS A 175 -1.96 6.90 8.67
CA CYS A 175 -2.42 6.82 10.06
C CYS A 175 -1.76 5.67 10.82
N ILE A 176 -1.60 4.49 10.19
CA ILE A 176 -0.96 3.32 10.81
C ILE A 176 0.52 3.59 11.08
N LEU A 177 1.22 4.28 10.18
CA LEU A 177 2.61 4.69 10.40
C LEU A 177 2.74 5.61 11.62
N ILE A 178 1.82 6.57 11.77
CA ILE A 178 1.79 7.47 12.93
C ILE A 178 1.53 6.68 14.21
N ILE A 179 0.52 5.81 14.23
CA ILE A 179 0.19 4.97 15.39
C ILE A 179 1.35 4.04 15.73
N GLY A 180 1.95 3.41 14.73
CA GLY A 180 3.11 2.54 14.91
C GLY A 180 4.34 3.29 15.43
N ALA A 181 4.53 4.54 15.01
CA ALA A 181 5.57 5.40 15.54
C ALA A 181 5.33 5.75 17.02
N PHE A 182 4.09 6.01 17.41
CA PHE A 182 3.75 6.27 18.81
C PHE A 182 3.93 5.03 19.70
N SER A 183 3.48 3.85 19.26
CA SER A 183 3.66 2.61 20.03
C SER A 183 5.15 2.24 20.15
N GLY A 184 5.89 2.36 19.06
CA GLY A 184 7.33 2.12 19.09
C GLY A 184 8.11 3.13 19.95
N LEU A 185 7.63 4.39 20.07
CA LEU A 185 8.19 5.36 20.99
C LEU A 185 8.02 4.92 22.45
N HIS A 186 6.82 4.44 22.81
CA HIS A 186 6.54 3.95 24.15
C HIS A 186 7.46 2.79 24.52
N ASP A 187 7.53 1.76 23.64
CA ASP A 187 8.38 0.59 23.86
C ASP A 187 9.89 0.94 23.90
N ALA A 188 10.30 1.91 23.10
CA ALA A 188 11.70 2.35 23.06
C ALA A 188 12.07 3.15 24.33
N VAL A 189 11.18 4.00 24.82
CA VAL A 189 11.40 4.76 26.06
C VAL A 189 11.42 3.81 27.24
N ASP A 190 10.51 2.84 27.32
CA ASP A 190 10.51 1.79 28.35
C ASP A 190 11.81 0.99 28.37
N THR A 191 12.38 0.71 27.19
CA THR A 191 13.58 -0.14 27.07
C THR A 191 14.87 0.61 27.31
N TYR A 192 14.98 1.84 26.83
CA TYR A 192 16.24 2.60 26.78
C TYR A 192 16.34 3.76 27.77
N ALA A 193 15.19 4.21 28.32
CA ALA A 193 15.12 5.36 29.21
C ALA A 193 13.97 5.22 30.23
N PRO A 194 13.94 4.17 31.09
CA PRO A 194 12.86 3.91 32.03
C PRO A 194 12.67 5.06 33.05
N ASP A 195 13.72 5.80 33.38
CA ASP A 195 13.67 6.90 34.35
C ASP A 195 12.84 8.11 33.87
N TYR A 196 12.51 8.18 32.57
CA TYR A 196 11.68 9.24 31.99
C TYR A 196 10.17 8.95 32.09
N LEU A 197 9.77 7.76 32.53
CA LEU A 197 8.35 7.33 32.61
C LEU A 197 7.65 7.70 33.91
N ASP A 198 8.41 8.15 34.92
CA ASP A 198 7.85 8.41 36.26
C ASP A 198 7.05 9.72 36.38
N ASP A 199 6.92 10.48 35.29
CA ASP A 199 6.13 11.71 35.26
C ASP A 199 4.85 11.50 34.45
N ASN A 200 3.67 11.59 35.10
CA ASN A 200 2.30 11.37 34.60
C ASN A 200 1.88 12.21 33.36
N ASN A 201 2.82 12.63 32.51
CA ASN A 201 2.58 13.58 31.42
C ASN A 201 3.08 13.12 30.04
N ILE A 202 3.15 11.81 29.79
CA ILE A 202 3.71 11.23 28.56
C ILE A 202 2.95 11.69 27.32
N THR A 203 1.63 11.85 27.39
CA THR A 203 0.81 12.28 26.25
C THR A 203 1.05 13.74 25.83
N HIS A 204 1.43 14.61 26.76
CA HIS A 204 1.71 16.03 26.45
C HIS A 204 3.12 16.23 25.89
N HIS A 205 4.08 15.36 26.24
CA HIS A 205 5.45 15.44 25.76
C HIS A 205 5.66 14.70 24.42
N SER A 206 4.90 13.63 24.15
CA SER A 206 5.03 12.87 22.89
C SER A 206 4.73 13.72 21.65
N GLY A 207 3.73 14.61 21.70
CA GLY A 207 3.45 15.56 20.62
C GLY A 207 4.63 16.52 20.36
N LYS A 208 5.25 17.01 21.42
CA LYS A 208 6.40 17.93 21.36
C LYS A 208 7.69 17.25 20.86
N TYR A 209 7.85 15.93 21.16
CA TYR A 209 8.96 15.13 20.63
C TYR A 209 8.78 14.80 19.15
N LEU A 210 7.56 14.50 18.70
CA LEU A 210 7.29 14.29 17.28
C LEU A 210 7.46 15.59 16.46
N GLU A 211 7.06 16.72 16.99
CA GLU A 211 7.29 18.03 16.41
C GLU A 211 8.81 18.33 16.32
N LYS A 212 9.57 18.03 17.38
CA LYS A 212 11.03 18.13 17.38
C LYS A 212 11.65 17.16 16.38
N LEU A 213 11.19 15.89 16.30
CA LEU A 213 11.69 14.90 15.34
C LEU A 213 11.36 15.31 13.88
N GLY A 214 10.25 16.00 13.66
CA GLY A 214 9.91 16.55 12.34
C GLY A 214 10.77 17.74 11.90
N HIS A 215 11.39 18.43 12.83
CA HIS A 215 12.27 19.60 12.59
C HIS A 215 13.75 19.34 12.83
N VAL A 216 14.13 18.17 13.37
CA VAL A 216 15.53 17.86 13.63
C VAL A 216 16.26 17.59 12.32
N ASN A 217 17.13 18.51 11.98
CA ASN A 217 18.13 18.34 10.92
C ASN A 217 19.06 17.21 11.37
N THR A 218 18.94 16.05 10.75
CA THR A 218 19.65 14.79 11.09
C THR A 218 21.18 14.90 11.09
N THR A 219 21.72 16.01 10.62
CA THR A 219 23.14 16.32 10.68
C THR A 219 23.63 16.60 12.11
N GLU A 220 22.76 17.10 13.00
CA GLU A 220 23.10 17.36 14.41
C GLU A 220 22.98 16.11 15.28
N LEU A 221 22.07 15.18 14.93
CA LEU A 221 21.90 13.91 15.67
C LEU A 221 23.10 12.95 15.56
N LYS A 222 23.92 13.10 14.53
CA LYS A 222 25.12 12.26 14.35
C LYS A 222 26.20 12.46 15.43
N HIS A 223 26.11 13.51 16.20
CA HIS A 223 27.13 13.85 17.20
C HIS A 223 26.72 13.65 18.66
N GLU A 224 25.41 13.48 18.95
CA GLU A 224 24.94 13.46 20.33
C GLU A 224 23.96 12.30 20.61
N ASN A 225 24.43 11.12 20.78
CA ASN A 225 23.78 9.94 21.39
C ASN A 225 23.34 8.82 20.45
N SER A 226 24.09 7.74 20.51
CA SER A 226 23.73 6.40 20.04
C SER A 226 22.36 5.89 20.55
N LEU A 227 21.83 6.50 21.61
CA LEU A 227 20.51 6.20 22.19
C LEU A 227 19.37 6.74 21.35
N THR A 228 19.44 8.02 20.91
CA THR A 228 18.38 8.63 20.11
C THR A 228 18.25 7.94 18.76
N GLU A 229 19.35 7.58 18.14
CA GLU A 229 19.37 6.82 16.90
C GLU A 229 18.74 5.44 17.08
N LYS A 230 19.04 4.72 18.15
CA LYS A 230 18.43 3.42 18.46
C LYS A 230 16.92 3.54 18.70
N ILE A 231 16.49 4.58 19.43
CA ILE A 231 15.07 4.84 19.70
C ILE A 231 14.30 5.09 18.39
N VAL A 232 14.76 6.02 17.57
CA VAL A 232 14.13 6.37 16.28
C VAL A 232 14.04 5.16 15.35
N ASN A 233 15.11 4.38 15.30
CA ASN A 233 15.18 3.19 14.45
C ASN A 233 14.25 2.07 14.92
N THR A 234 14.11 1.88 16.23
CA THR A 234 13.17 0.90 16.80
C THR A 234 11.73 1.31 16.49
N ILE A 235 11.40 2.57 16.70
CA ILE A 235 10.08 3.16 16.41
C ILE A 235 9.68 2.89 14.95
N LEU A 236 10.56 3.24 14.01
CA LEU A 236 10.24 3.14 12.59
C LEU A 236 10.23 1.69 12.08
N LYS A 237 11.05 0.82 12.65
CA LYS A 237 11.03 -0.61 12.34
C LYS A 237 9.71 -1.25 12.76
N ASP A 238 9.20 -0.93 13.94
CA ASP A 238 7.95 -1.51 14.44
C ASP A 238 6.74 -0.92 13.71
N ALA A 239 6.76 0.36 13.37
CA ALA A 239 5.77 0.97 12.48
C ALA A 239 5.73 0.29 11.10
N MET A 240 6.89 0.00 10.51
CA MET A 240 6.97 -0.71 9.22
C MET A 240 6.48 -2.15 9.29
N LYS A 241 6.78 -2.87 10.38
CA LYS A 241 6.22 -4.23 10.57
C LYS A 241 4.70 -4.21 10.62
N LEU A 242 4.12 -3.26 11.36
CA LEU A 242 2.67 -3.11 11.49
C LEU A 242 2.03 -2.78 10.13
N VAL A 243 2.65 -1.90 9.35
CA VAL A 243 2.20 -1.60 7.98
C VAL A 243 2.22 -2.84 7.09
N MET A 244 3.29 -3.64 7.14
CA MET A 244 3.38 -4.86 6.32
C MET A 244 2.34 -5.90 6.76
N ASP A 245 2.07 -6.05 8.05
CA ASP A 245 1.02 -6.94 8.56
C ASP A 245 -0.38 -6.49 8.09
N VAL A 246 -0.68 -5.20 8.18
CA VAL A 246 -1.96 -4.67 7.68
C VAL A 246 -2.09 -4.85 6.17
N THR A 247 -1.01 -4.61 5.42
CA THR A 247 -1.00 -4.83 3.97
C THR A 247 -1.24 -6.31 3.63
N ALA A 248 -0.64 -7.24 4.38
CA ALA A 248 -0.88 -8.67 4.22
C ALA A 248 -2.35 -9.06 4.52
N ILE A 249 -2.94 -8.50 5.57
CA ILE A 249 -4.35 -8.72 5.92
C ILE A 249 -5.26 -8.19 4.80
N LEU A 250 -5.01 -7.00 4.29
CA LEU A 250 -5.79 -6.42 3.19
C LEU A 250 -5.72 -7.29 1.94
N LEU A 251 -4.55 -7.78 1.58
CA LEU A 251 -4.38 -8.69 0.44
C LEU A 251 -5.07 -10.03 0.66
N THR A 252 -5.08 -10.54 1.89
CA THR A 252 -5.80 -11.78 2.24
C THR A 252 -7.31 -11.59 2.11
N VAL A 253 -7.83 -10.44 2.53
CA VAL A 253 -9.25 -10.09 2.31
C VAL A 253 -9.58 -9.98 0.81
N GLY A 254 -8.65 -9.48 0.00
CA GLY A 254 -8.81 -9.44 -1.46
C GLY A 254 -8.78 -10.79 -2.15
N LEU A 255 -8.18 -11.81 -1.51
CA LEU A 255 -8.12 -13.19 -2.00
C LEU A 255 -9.44 -13.95 -1.75
N CYS A 256 -10.16 -13.61 -0.68
CA CYS A 256 -11.44 -14.25 -0.30
C CYS A 256 -12.62 -13.71 -1.09
#